data_01fe8c40dfad8f762ad0369701eee5c2
#
_entry.id   01fe8c40dfad8f762ad0369701eee5c2
#
_cell.length_a   1.000
_cell.length_b   1.000
_cell.length_c   1.000
_cell.angle_alpha   90.00
_cell.angle_beta   90.00
_cell.angle_gamma   90.00
#
_symmetry.space_group_name_H-M   'P 1'
#
loop_
_entity.id
_entity.type
_entity.pdbx_description
1 polymer ?
#
loop_
_entity_poly.entity_id
_entity_poly.type
_entity_poly.pdbx_seq_one_letter_code
_entity_poly.pdbx_strand_id
1 'polypeptide(L)'
;MAHNEAALPLGAYELPVTRRLLERLEQSQNNQPFLRAAFEDVGPGLLDRYTASITSLFADHLTAKLSRTKDSNERIALINALAELIDTDDSVHSEALLHAVYESSLGDTPRILPTSLTGASLLTNASSDLSMAAEIKREIQTSDGVDLLCAFIKNSGIAVIRDQLEYLREHGIPFRVITSTYCGATDIEAINRLVDEFGAEVKVGYESRDTRLHAKAWLFKRNSGFDTAYIGSSNLSNSALIDGVEWNVRASRASTPEILAKFEAVFETYWNDKHYSIYTPQRDHDRLAGALARERRGGADSSAIELSGLEVHPWPYQLAMLEALQSERSTHRRHRNLLIAATGTGKTVVAALDYRRLAEFDANKPSILFVAHQRELLRQAVRTYREVLRDPIFGEIFDGTNKP
;
A
#
# COMPACT_ATOMS: atom_id res chain seq x y z
N MET A 1 -25.15 6.65 9.93
CA MET A 1 -25.94 5.52 9.42
C MET A 1 -26.95 5.16 10.49
N ALA A 2 -28.24 5.06 10.16
CA ALA A 2 -29.24 4.59 11.08
C ALA A 2 -28.90 3.14 11.44
N HIS A 3 -28.45 2.89 12.68
CA HIS A 3 -28.21 1.54 13.15
C HIS A 3 -29.56 0.83 13.22
N ASN A 4 -29.80 0.02 12.21
CA ASN A 4 -30.94 -0.87 12.10
C ASN A 4 -30.98 -1.75 13.38
N GLU A 5 -32.18 -1.93 13.92
CA GLU A 5 -32.47 -2.79 15.09
C GLU A 5 -32.30 -4.30 14.78
N ALA A 6 -31.44 -4.64 13.85
CA ALA A 6 -31.24 -6.01 13.41
C ALA A 6 -30.49 -6.83 14.47
N ALA A 7 -30.87 -8.12 14.58
CA ALA A 7 -30.16 -9.10 15.36
C ALA A 7 -28.66 -9.10 15.12
N LEU A 8 -27.86 -9.38 16.16
CA LEU A 8 -26.40 -9.47 16.00
C LEU A 8 -26.03 -10.70 15.17
N PRO A 9 -25.33 -10.55 14.04
CA PRO A 9 -24.85 -11.69 13.26
C PRO A 9 -23.87 -12.56 14.06
N LEU A 10 -23.68 -13.80 13.61
CA LEU A 10 -22.59 -14.63 14.15
C LEU A 10 -21.25 -14.09 13.69
N GLY A 11 -20.27 -13.98 14.59
CA GLY A 11 -18.94 -13.49 14.26
C GLY A 11 -18.10 -13.09 15.46
N ALA A 12 -16.90 -12.59 15.20
CA ALA A 12 -16.05 -12.00 16.21
C ALA A 12 -16.42 -10.52 16.42
N TYR A 13 -16.37 -10.07 17.67
CA TYR A 13 -16.70 -8.70 18.05
C TYR A 13 -15.62 -8.13 18.97
N GLU A 14 -15.44 -6.81 18.91
CA GLU A 14 -14.62 -6.02 19.84
C GLU A 14 -15.41 -4.75 20.18
N LEU A 15 -16.45 -4.90 20.99
CA LEU A 15 -17.37 -3.83 21.36
C LEU A 15 -17.41 -3.68 22.90
N PRO A 16 -17.43 -2.44 23.42
CA PRO A 16 -17.70 -2.22 24.85
C PRO A 16 -19.09 -2.72 25.21
N VAL A 17 -19.22 -3.30 26.38
CA VAL A 17 -20.51 -3.80 26.88
C VAL A 17 -21.36 -2.61 27.30
N THR A 18 -22.36 -2.27 26.49
CA THR A 18 -23.32 -1.20 26.76
C THR A 18 -24.71 -1.77 26.99
N ARG A 19 -25.58 -0.99 27.64
CA ARG A 19 -26.99 -1.39 27.82
C ARG A 19 -27.64 -1.79 26.50
N ARG A 20 -27.47 -0.99 25.45
CA ARG A 20 -28.02 -1.25 24.12
C ARG A 20 -27.48 -2.54 23.49
N LEU A 21 -26.20 -2.86 23.70
CA LEU A 21 -25.61 -4.10 23.23
C LEU A 21 -26.27 -5.31 23.93
N LEU A 22 -26.46 -5.22 25.25
CA LEU A 22 -27.12 -6.30 26.03
C LEU A 22 -28.57 -6.51 25.59
N GLU A 23 -29.34 -5.43 25.38
CA GLU A 23 -30.72 -5.49 24.87
C GLU A 23 -30.77 -6.18 23.48
N ARG A 24 -29.86 -5.86 22.59
CA ARG A 24 -29.77 -6.51 21.26
C ARG A 24 -29.37 -7.99 21.36
N LEU A 25 -28.47 -8.33 22.27
CA LEU A 25 -28.10 -9.73 22.53
C LEU A 25 -29.28 -10.53 23.03
N GLU A 26 -30.02 -9.98 23.98
CA GLU A 26 -31.22 -10.62 24.53
C GLU A 26 -32.29 -10.86 23.45
N GLN A 27 -32.56 -9.86 22.63
CA GLN A 27 -33.47 -10.00 21.48
C GLN A 27 -32.95 -11.07 20.47
N SER A 28 -31.64 -11.09 20.21
CA SER A 28 -31.04 -12.08 19.31
C SER A 28 -31.13 -13.49 19.87
N GLN A 29 -30.94 -13.67 21.19
CA GLN A 29 -31.07 -14.96 21.87
C GLN A 29 -32.52 -15.47 21.94
N ASN A 30 -33.47 -14.55 22.09
CA ASN A 30 -34.89 -14.89 22.05
C ASN A 30 -35.32 -15.42 20.68
N ASN A 31 -34.73 -14.87 19.59
CA ASN A 31 -34.98 -15.30 18.21
C ASN A 31 -34.18 -16.56 17.83
N GLN A 32 -33.03 -16.76 18.46
CA GLN A 32 -32.11 -17.87 18.22
C GLN A 32 -31.64 -18.50 19.54
N PRO A 33 -32.38 -19.47 20.11
CA PRO A 33 -32.11 -20.02 21.46
C PRO A 33 -30.73 -20.64 21.66
N PHE A 34 -30.05 -21.00 20.56
CA PHE A 34 -28.69 -21.58 20.60
C PHE A 34 -27.57 -20.53 20.53
N LEU A 35 -27.90 -19.25 20.29
CA LEU A 35 -26.92 -18.17 20.26
C LEU A 35 -26.30 -17.97 21.66
N ARG A 36 -25.00 -17.87 21.71
CA ARG A 36 -24.24 -17.54 22.93
C ARG A 36 -23.32 -16.37 22.65
N ALA A 37 -23.09 -15.55 23.66
CA ALA A 37 -22.10 -14.47 23.64
C ALA A 37 -21.00 -14.80 24.66
N ALA A 38 -19.75 -14.53 24.24
CA ALA A 38 -18.59 -14.59 25.12
C ALA A 38 -18.16 -13.17 25.49
N PHE A 39 -17.85 -12.97 26.78
CA PHE A 39 -17.35 -11.71 27.31
C PHE A 39 -16.00 -11.97 27.97
N GLU A 40 -15.16 -10.97 27.96
CA GLU A 40 -13.87 -10.97 28.63
C GLU A 40 -13.73 -9.71 29.49
N ASP A 41 -13.36 -9.90 30.75
CA ASP A 41 -13.15 -8.78 31.67
C ASP A 41 -11.90 -7.99 31.29
N VAL A 42 -11.99 -6.65 31.43
CA VAL A 42 -10.90 -5.76 31.08
C VAL A 42 -9.78 -5.85 32.13
N GLY A 43 -8.82 -6.72 31.88
CA GLY A 43 -7.57 -6.78 32.61
C GLY A 43 -6.50 -5.87 32.01
N PRO A 44 -5.29 -5.78 32.62
CA PRO A 44 -4.22 -4.89 32.16
C PRO A 44 -3.84 -5.06 30.68
N GLY A 45 -3.92 -6.28 30.14
CA GLY A 45 -3.61 -6.57 28.72
C GLY A 45 -4.68 -6.15 27.73
N LEU A 46 -5.90 -5.85 28.17
CA LEU A 46 -7.02 -5.44 27.33
C LEU A 46 -7.40 -3.97 27.48
N LEU A 47 -6.78 -3.25 28.43
CA LEU A 47 -7.15 -1.87 28.75
C LEU A 47 -7.04 -0.94 27.55
N ASP A 48 -5.95 -1.03 26.77
CA ASP A 48 -5.73 -0.16 25.59
C ASP A 48 -6.78 -0.44 24.52
N ARG A 49 -7.10 -1.71 24.26
CA ARG A 49 -8.13 -2.10 23.29
C ARG A 49 -9.53 -1.64 23.73
N TYR A 50 -9.85 -1.79 25.01
CA TYR A 50 -11.09 -1.30 25.58
C TYR A 50 -11.21 0.22 25.47
N THR A 51 -10.15 0.94 25.84
CA THR A 51 -10.10 2.42 25.74
C THR A 51 -10.29 2.88 24.30
N ALA A 52 -9.62 2.28 23.34
CA ALA A 52 -9.79 2.59 21.91
C ALA A 52 -11.23 2.33 21.43
N SER A 53 -11.81 1.19 21.83
CA SER A 53 -13.16 0.79 21.44
C SER A 53 -14.24 1.69 22.05
N ILE A 54 -14.12 2.06 23.34
CA ILE A 54 -15.07 2.98 23.99
C ILE A 54 -14.95 4.41 23.43
N THR A 55 -13.73 4.86 23.14
CA THR A 55 -13.49 6.18 22.55
C THR A 55 -14.12 6.27 21.17
N SER A 56 -13.94 5.24 20.33
CA SER A 56 -14.55 5.16 19.00
C SER A 56 -16.08 5.20 19.09
N LEU A 57 -16.67 4.44 20.01
CA LEU A 57 -18.12 4.43 20.23
C LEU A 57 -18.66 5.84 20.58
N PHE A 58 -18.00 6.53 21.50
CA PHE A 58 -18.41 7.89 21.88
C PHE A 58 -18.17 8.90 20.76
N ALA A 59 -17.07 8.81 20.02
CA ALA A 59 -16.78 9.64 18.85
C ALA A 59 -17.88 9.50 17.78
N ASP A 60 -18.31 8.27 17.49
CA ASP A 60 -19.41 8.01 16.55
C ASP A 60 -20.72 8.64 17.00
N HIS A 61 -21.06 8.50 18.30
CA HIS A 61 -22.28 9.10 18.87
C HIS A 61 -22.21 10.62 18.84
N LEU A 62 -21.09 11.20 19.20
CA LEU A 62 -20.88 12.65 19.16
C LEU A 62 -20.95 13.18 17.73
N THR A 63 -20.28 12.54 16.79
CA THR A 63 -20.33 12.88 15.36
C THR A 63 -21.76 12.84 14.84
N ALA A 64 -22.53 11.79 15.18
CA ALA A 64 -23.93 11.67 14.78
C ALA A 64 -24.80 12.77 15.42
N LYS A 65 -24.55 13.16 16.65
CA LYS A 65 -25.28 14.24 17.34
C LYS A 65 -24.96 15.58 16.71
N LEU A 66 -23.67 15.93 16.54
CA LEU A 66 -23.22 17.18 15.94
C LEU A 66 -23.76 17.35 14.52
N SER A 67 -23.73 16.31 13.69
CA SER A 67 -24.26 16.32 12.31
C SER A 67 -25.76 16.62 12.23
N ARG A 68 -26.53 16.26 13.25
CA ARG A 68 -27.98 16.52 13.34
C ARG A 68 -28.31 17.88 13.94
N THR A 69 -27.41 18.48 14.69
CA THR A 69 -27.60 19.80 15.31
C THR A 69 -27.31 20.87 14.26
N LYS A 70 -28.32 21.64 13.86
CA LYS A 70 -28.18 22.65 12.78
C LYS A 70 -27.62 23.97 13.27
N ASP A 71 -27.90 24.33 14.52
CA ASP A 71 -27.44 25.59 15.10
C ASP A 71 -25.98 25.50 15.56
N SER A 72 -25.18 26.49 15.17
CA SER A 72 -23.75 26.58 15.48
C SER A 72 -23.51 26.76 16.99
N ASN A 73 -24.31 27.60 17.64
CA ASN A 73 -24.13 27.85 19.07
C ASN A 73 -24.50 26.62 19.92
N GLU A 74 -25.52 25.87 19.49
CA GLU A 74 -25.86 24.60 20.15
C GLU A 74 -24.74 23.57 20.00
N ARG A 75 -24.07 23.50 18.84
CA ARG A 75 -22.91 22.61 18.66
C ARG A 75 -21.76 23.00 19.55
N ILE A 76 -21.42 24.30 19.61
CA ILE A 76 -20.37 24.84 20.46
C ILE A 76 -20.69 24.56 21.93
N ALA A 77 -21.93 24.84 22.39
CA ALA A 77 -22.34 24.59 23.76
C ALA A 77 -22.23 23.09 24.15
N LEU A 78 -22.61 22.19 23.23
CA LEU A 78 -22.47 20.75 23.46
C LEU A 78 -21.01 20.33 23.61
N ILE A 79 -20.13 20.81 22.74
CA ILE A 79 -18.70 20.50 22.79
C ILE A 79 -18.08 21.05 24.08
N ASN A 80 -18.39 22.31 24.45
CA ASN A 80 -17.84 22.91 25.66
C ASN A 80 -18.33 22.23 26.94
N ALA A 81 -19.60 21.77 26.97
CA ALA A 81 -20.09 20.97 28.10
C ALA A 81 -19.36 19.61 28.22
N LEU A 82 -18.96 19.01 27.11
CA LEU A 82 -18.11 17.80 27.13
C LEU A 82 -16.68 18.12 27.58
N ALA A 83 -16.11 19.25 27.12
CA ALA A 83 -14.80 19.70 27.56
C ALA A 83 -14.73 19.92 29.08
N GLU A 84 -15.73 20.57 29.66
CA GLU A 84 -15.86 20.72 31.12
C GLU A 84 -15.91 19.35 31.84
N LEU A 85 -16.62 18.37 31.28
CA LEU A 85 -16.71 17.04 31.90
C LEU A 85 -15.40 16.25 31.91
N ILE A 86 -14.51 16.53 30.96
CA ILE A 86 -13.20 15.88 30.88
C ILE A 86 -12.06 16.76 31.42
N ASP A 87 -12.43 17.85 32.13
CA ASP A 87 -11.51 18.75 32.80
C ASP A 87 -10.43 19.32 31.88
N THR A 88 -10.85 19.84 30.72
CA THR A 88 -9.96 20.52 29.75
C THR A 88 -10.33 22.00 29.62
N ASP A 89 -9.31 22.86 29.56
CA ASP A 89 -9.46 24.30 29.33
C ASP A 89 -9.68 24.64 27.84
N ASP A 90 -9.64 23.62 26.95
CA ASP A 90 -9.78 23.81 25.50
C ASP A 90 -11.25 23.97 25.06
N SER A 91 -11.84 25.09 25.39
CA SER A 91 -13.19 25.41 24.93
C SER A 91 -13.20 25.94 23.50
N VAL A 92 -14.18 25.48 22.72
CA VAL A 92 -14.36 25.91 21.32
C VAL A 92 -14.95 27.34 21.30
N HIS A 93 -14.26 28.27 20.63
CA HIS A 93 -14.67 29.67 20.53
C HIS A 93 -15.59 29.94 19.32
N SER A 94 -15.33 29.26 18.19
CA SER A 94 -16.10 29.48 16.94
C SER A 94 -16.08 28.23 16.06
N GLU A 95 -17.02 28.09 15.14
CA GLU A 95 -16.99 27.07 14.07
C GLU A 95 -16.05 27.51 12.95
N ALA A 96 -14.75 27.47 13.24
CA ALA A 96 -13.70 27.78 12.26
C ALA A 96 -12.56 26.79 12.39
N LEU A 97 -11.84 26.57 11.29
CA LEU A 97 -10.61 25.78 11.25
C LEU A 97 -9.42 26.69 11.01
N LEU A 98 -8.41 26.62 11.88
CA LEU A 98 -7.12 27.20 11.55
C LEU A 98 -6.46 26.36 10.46
N HIS A 99 -6.23 26.91 9.27
CA HIS A 99 -5.63 26.17 8.15
C HIS A 99 -4.20 26.62 7.83
N ALA A 100 -3.76 27.78 8.29
CA ALA A 100 -2.39 28.23 8.12
C ALA A 100 -2.00 29.29 9.15
N VAL A 101 -0.73 29.30 9.49
CA VAL A 101 -0.03 30.42 10.15
C VAL A 101 1.10 30.83 9.21
N TYR A 102 1.17 32.08 8.81
CA TYR A 102 2.13 32.55 7.82
C TYR A 102 2.55 34.01 8.12
N GLU A 103 3.71 34.40 7.59
CA GLU A 103 4.15 35.80 7.64
C GLU A 103 3.57 36.58 6.48
N SER A 104 2.86 37.67 6.79
CA SER A 104 2.22 38.53 5.77
C SER A 104 3.21 39.19 4.80
N SER A 105 4.50 39.24 5.18
CA SER A 105 5.59 39.78 4.35
C SER A 105 6.01 38.84 3.21
N LEU A 106 5.63 37.55 3.27
CA LEU A 106 6.09 36.51 2.32
C LEU A 106 5.14 36.27 1.14
N GLY A 107 4.06 37.01 1.02
CA GLY A 107 3.16 36.93 -0.14
C GLY A 107 1.77 36.40 0.16
N ASP A 108 1.23 35.58 -0.71
CA ASP A 108 -0.18 35.14 -0.70
C ASP A 108 -0.52 34.23 0.49
N THR A 109 -1.75 34.34 1.00
CA THR A 109 -2.30 33.43 1.99
C THR A 109 -2.22 31.99 1.51
N PRO A 110 -1.67 31.04 2.30
CA PRO A 110 -1.62 29.65 1.96
C PRO A 110 -3.03 29.09 1.63
N ARG A 111 -3.14 28.33 0.55
CA ARG A 111 -4.42 27.76 0.13
C ARG A 111 -4.80 26.59 1.02
N ILE A 112 -6.10 26.49 1.31
CA ILE A 112 -6.66 25.30 1.95
C ILE A 112 -6.46 24.08 1.04
N LEU A 113 -5.90 23.01 1.59
CA LEU A 113 -5.79 21.74 0.86
C LEU A 113 -7.20 21.13 0.72
N PRO A 114 -7.56 20.63 -0.47
CA PRO A 114 -8.85 19.95 -0.68
C PRO A 114 -8.94 18.65 0.14
N THR A 115 -7.82 17.99 0.37
CA THR A 115 -7.74 16.77 1.18
C THR A 115 -7.38 17.15 2.62
N SER A 116 -8.20 16.71 3.56
CA SER A 116 -7.99 16.98 4.98
C SER A 116 -6.64 16.46 5.47
N LEU A 117 -5.89 17.28 6.23
CA LEU A 117 -4.64 16.85 6.87
C LEU A 117 -4.86 15.85 8.02
N THR A 118 -6.08 15.76 8.54
CA THR A 118 -6.42 14.88 9.67
C THR A 118 -7.01 13.54 9.25
N GLY A 119 -7.49 13.40 8.00
CA GLY A 119 -8.18 12.21 7.52
C GLY A 119 -7.22 11.13 7.00
N ALA A 120 -7.63 9.86 7.14
CA ALA A 120 -7.07 8.74 6.40
C ALA A 120 -7.95 8.43 5.18
N SER A 121 -7.37 7.98 4.08
CA SER A 121 -8.09 7.63 2.85
C SER A 121 -7.39 6.57 2.04
N LEU A 122 -8.14 5.90 1.16
CA LEU A 122 -7.60 5.00 0.15
C LEU A 122 -7.68 5.69 -1.22
N LEU A 123 -6.55 5.77 -1.90
CA LEU A 123 -6.45 6.25 -3.28
C LEU A 123 -6.31 5.04 -4.20
N THR A 124 -7.13 4.98 -5.24
CA THR A 124 -7.16 3.85 -6.18
C THR A 124 -6.78 4.24 -7.61
N ASN A 125 -6.46 5.51 -7.86
CA ASN A 125 -6.29 6.08 -9.20
C ASN A 125 -7.50 5.82 -10.12
N ALA A 126 -8.69 5.55 -9.56
CA ALA A 126 -9.91 5.44 -10.34
C ALA A 126 -10.27 6.80 -10.95
N SER A 127 -11.00 6.80 -12.06
CA SER A 127 -11.39 8.05 -12.76
C SER A 127 -12.23 9.02 -11.92
N SER A 128 -12.82 8.53 -10.82
CA SER A 128 -13.55 9.33 -9.83
C SER A 128 -12.67 9.88 -8.70
N ASP A 129 -11.46 9.36 -8.55
CA ASP A 129 -10.54 9.70 -7.47
C ASP A 129 -9.49 10.72 -7.93
N LEU A 130 -8.89 11.41 -6.95
CA LEU A 130 -7.69 12.20 -7.23
C LEU A 130 -6.54 11.24 -7.54
N SER A 131 -5.77 11.55 -8.59
CA SER A 131 -4.58 10.76 -8.90
C SER A 131 -3.52 10.93 -7.81
N MET A 132 -2.68 9.91 -7.64
CA MET A 132 -1.53 9.97 -6.73
C MET A 132 -0.63 11.17 -7.05
N ALA A 133 -0.48 11.51 -8.34
CA ALA A 133 0.27 12.70 -8.77
C ALA A 133 -0.34 13.99 -8.21
N ALA A 134 -1.67 14.14 -8.25
CA ALA A 134 -2.34 15.33 -7.75
C ALA A 134 -2.17 15.49 -6.24
N GLU A 135 -2.25 14.40 -5.50
CA GLU A 135 -2.02 14.42 -4.05
C GLU A 135 -0.56 14.76 -3.69
N ILE A 136 0.43 14.08 -4.30
CA ILE A 136 1.86 14.38 -4.07
C ILE A 136 2.17 15.86 -4.35
N LYS A 137 1.64 16.42 -5.46
CA LYS A 137 1.85 17.82 -5.81
C LYS A 137 1.35 18.78 -4.74
N ARG A 138 0.23 18.47 -4.10
CA ARG A 138 -0.36 19.27 -3.02
C ARG A 138 0.38 19.12 -1.71
N GLU A 139 0.72 17.90 -1.36
CA GLU A 139 1.46 17.59 -0.13
C GLU A 139 2.81 18.30 -0.11
N ILE A 140 3.55 18.26 -1.22
CA ILE A 140 4.87 18.93 -1.34
C ILE A 140 4.76 20.45 -1.06
N GLN A 141 3.72 21.11 -1.56
CA GLN A 141 3.55 22.55 -1.41
C GLN A 141 3.35 23.04 0.03
N THR A 142 3.05 22.13 0.95
CA THR A 142 2.79 22.45 2.36
C THR A 142 3.73 21.72 3.32
N SER A 143 4.75 21.04 2.79
CA SER A 143 5.67 20.24 3.57
C SER A 143 6.94 21.03 3.90
N ASP A 144 7.49 20.79 5.09
CA ASP A 144 8.79 21.27 5.53
C ASP A 144 9.91 20.24 5.35
N GLY A 145 9.56 19.03 4.91
CA GLY A 145 10.49 17.96 4.56
C GLY A 145 9.77 16.80 3.91
N VAL A 146 10.45 16.11 3.00
CA VAL A 146 9.87 14.98 2.27
C VAL A 146 10.83 13.78 2.30
N ASP A 147 10.31 12.62 2.68
CA ASP A 147 11.03 11.34 2.61
C ASP A 147 10.33 10.41 1.62
N LEU A 148 11.11 9.81 0.73
CA LEU A 148 10.63 8.85 -0.25
C LEU A 148 11.36 7.52 -0.09
N LEU A 149 10.61 6.45 0.11
CA LEU A 149 11.08 5.07 0.00
C LEU A 149 10.46 4.45 -1.24
N CYS A 150 11.27 4.15 -2.26
CA CYS A 150 10.75 3.74 -3.56
C CYS A 150 11.65 2.70 -4.22
N ALA A 151 11.08 1.55 -4.58
CA ALA A 151 11.84 0.44 -5.16
C ALA A 151 12.56 0.84 -6.45
N PHE A 152 11.89 1.59 -7.32
CA PHE A 152 12.51 2.12 -8.54
C PHE A 152 11.93 3.46 -8.98
N ILE A 153 12.76 4.23 -9.66
CA ILE A 153 12.50 5.62 -10.04
C ILE A 153 12.72 5.76 -11.55
N LYS A 154 11.76 6.39 -12.23
CA LYS A 154 11.76 6.64 -13.67
C LYS A 154 11.80 8.13 -13.98
N ASN A 155 12.47 8.49 -15.10
CA ASN A 155 12.43 9.86 -15.61
C ASN A 155 11.01 10.36 -15.89
N SER A 156 10.13 9.46 -16.32
CA SER A 156 8.72 9.78 -16.54
C SER A 156 8.00 10.18 -15.24
N GLY A 157 8.34 9.58 -14.10
CA GLY A 157 7.78 9.95 -12.80
C GLY A 157 8.29 11.31 -12.32
N ILE A 158 9.57 11.59 -12.50
CA ILE A 158 10.17 12.91 -12.20
C ILE A 158 9.50 14.00 -13.03
N ALA A 159 9.26 13.77 -14.32
CA ALA A 159 8.60 14.73 -15.20
C ALA A 159 7.20 15.10 -14.71
N VAL A 160 6.47 14.17 -14.09
CA VAL A 160 5.11 14.41 -13.54
C VAL A 160 5.12 15.42 -12.39
N ILE A 161 6.15 15.41 -11.54
CA ILE A 161 6.24 16.23 -10.32
C ILE A 161 7.40 17.24 -10.39
N ARG A 162 7.86 17.57 -11.60
CA ARG A 162 9.04 18.42 -11.82
C ARG A 162 8.95 19.74 -11.09
N ASP A 163 7.85 20.49 -11.29
CA ASP A 163 7.67 21.82 -10.71
C ASP A 163 7.71 21.76 -9.16
N GLN A 164 7.24 20.67 -8.57
CA GLN A 164 7.27 20.46 -7.13
C GLN A 164 8.68 20.11 -6.62
N LEU A 165 9.46 19.40 -7.39
CA LEU A 165 10.88 19.15 -7.08
C LEU A 165 11.71 20.44 -7.17
N GLU A 166 11.43 21.28 -8.17
CA GLU A 166 12.01 22.62 -8.29
C GLU A 166 11.62 23.47 -7.05
N TYR A 167 10.35 23.43 -6.66
CA TYR A 167 9.85 24.12 -5.47
C TYR A 167 10.59 23.69 -4.18
N LEU A 168 10.78 22.38 -3.95
CA LEU A 168 11.55 21.87 -2.79
C LEU A 168 12.96 22.46 -2.76
N ARG A 169 13.66 22.43 -3.89
CA ARG A 169 15.01 22.97 -4.02
C ARG A 169 15.07 24.47 -3.77
N GLU A 170 14.17 25.23 -4.40
CA GLU A 170 14.15 26.71 -4.30
C GLU A 170 13.85 27.19 -2.90
N HIS A 171 13.06 26.45 -2.13
CA HIS A 171 12.71 26.77 -0.75
C HIS A 171 13.62 26.08 0.29
N GLY A 172 14.64 25.32 -0.17
CA GLY A 172 15.57 24.63 0.72
C GLY A 172 14.91 23.54 1.57
N ILE A 173 13.78 22.98 1.10
CA ILE A 173 13.05 21.92 1.78
C ILE A 173 13.79 20.59 1.59
N PRO A 174 14.20 19.88 2.66
CA PRO A 174 14.91 18.63 2.57
C PRO A 174 14.09 17.55 1.81
N PHE A 175 14.71 16.94 0.82
CA PHE A 175 14.14 15.79 0.10
C PHE A 175 15.11 14.61 0.17
N ARG A 176 14.73 13.56 0.91
CA ARG A 176 15.52 12.36 1.09
C ARG A 176 14.88 11.18 0.38
N VAL A 177 15.68 10.41 -0.32
CA VAL A 177 15.22 9.29 -1.16
C VAL A 177 16.02 8.04 -0.86
N ILE A 178 15.35 6.94 -0.58
CA ILE A 178 15.94 5.59 -0.53
C ILE A 178 15.39 4.80 -1.71
N THR A 179 16.30 4.28 -2.53
CA THR A 179 15.96 3.42 -3.68
C THR A 179 16.92 2.24 -3.78
N SER A 180 16.73 1.39 -4.78
CA SER A 180 17.58 0.21 -4.99
C SER A 180 17.83 -0.07 -6.46
N THR A 181 18.80 -0.96 -6.71
CA THR A 181 19.08 -1.48 -8.05
C THR A 181 18.20 -2.69 -8.41
N TYR A 182 17.28 -3.07 -7.52
CA TYR A 182 16.42 -4.24 -7.69
C TYR A 182 15.72 -4.27 -9.06
N CYS A 183 15.75 -5.42 -9.71
CA CYS A 183 15.24 -5.65 -11.06
C CYS A 183 15.86 -4.78 -12.18
N GLY A 184 16.87 -3.96 -11.89
CA GLY A 184 17.44 -3.03 -12.88
C GLY A 184 16.43 -2.00 -13.41
N ALA A 185 15.31 -1.78 -12.72
CA ALA A 185 14.18 -0.99 -13.19
C ALA A 185 14.39 0.52 -13.03
N THR A 186 15.26 0.95 -12.12
CA THR A 186 15.58 2.37 -11.91
C THR A 186 16.31 2.96 -13.12
N ASP A 187 15.95 4.19 -13.50
CA ASP A 187 16.67 4.96 -14.52
C ASP A 187 17.79 5.75 -13.85
N ILE A 188 19.04 5.52 -14.29
CA ILE A 188 20.21 6.22 -13.72
C ILE A 188 20.10 7.73 -13.90
N GLU A 189 19.61 8.16 -15.06
CA GLU A 189 19.40 9.57 -15.36
C GLU A 189 18.40 10.21 -14.41
N ALA A 190 17.36 9.48 -14.00
CA ALA A 190 16.40 9.96 -13.00
C ALA A 190 17.08 10.21 -11.65
N ILE A 191 17.99 9.33 -11.24
CA ILE A 191 18.73 9.51 -9.98
C ILE A 191 19.71 10.69 -10.09
N ASN A 192 20.43 10.81 -11.21
CA ASN A 192 21.30 11.96 -11.45
C ASN A 192 20.54 13.28 -11.34
N ARG A 193 19.38 13.36 -11.98
CA ARG A 193 18.53 14.55 -11.95
C ARG A 193 18.01 14.88 -10.55
N LEU A 194 17.61 13.87 -9.78
CA LEU A 194 17.19 14.09 -8.38
C LEU A 194 18.29 14.77 -7.58
N VAL A 195 19.55 14.34 -7.74
CA VAL A 195 20.68 14.90 -7.01
C VAL A 195 21.12 16.25 -7.61
N ASP A 196 21.44 16.30 -8.91
CA ASP A 196 22.08 17.45 -9.53
C ASP A 196 21.10 18.60 -9.83
N GLU A 197 19.88 18.29 -10.33
CA GLU A 197 18.89 19.31 -10.68
C GLU A 197 18.05 19.74 -9.46
N PHE A 198 17.66 18.78 -8.59
CA PHE A 198 16.68 19.03 -7.53
C PHE A 198 17.25 19.02 -6.12
N GLY A 199 18.54 18.72 -5.94
CA GLY A 199 19.23 18.76 -4.66
C GLY A 199 18.78 17.70 -3.65
N ALA A 200 18.19 16.60 -4.13
CA ALA A 200 17.77 15.51 -3.27
C ALA A 200 18.96 14.74 -2.71
N GLU A 201 18.86 14.32 -1.45
CA GLU A 201 19.78 13.34 -0.88
C GLU A 201 19.29 11.93 -1.23
N VAL A 202 20.07 11.22 -2.04
CA VAL A 202 19.67 9.87 -2.51
C VAL A 202 20.58 8.82 -1.93
N LYS A 203 20.00 7.79 -1.31
CA LYS A 203 20.69 6.56 -0.91
C LYS A 203 20.25 5.39 -1.77
N VAL A 204 21.22 4.60 -2.22
CA VAL A 204 21.00 3.46 -3.11
C VAL A 204 21.42 2.16 -2.44
N GLY A 205 20.52 1.18 -2.41
CA GLY A 205 20.81 -0.20 -2.07
C GLY A 205 21.31 -0.96 -3.30
N TYR A 206 22.58 -1.42 -3.26
CA TYR A 206 23.22 -2.13 -4.38
C TYR A 206 23.11 -3.65 -4.28
N GLU A 207 22.77 -4.17 -3.11
CA GLU A 207 22.65 -5.61 -2.86
C GLU A 207 21.17 -6.03 -2.97
N SER A 208 20.83 -6.72 -4.06
CA SER A 208 19.44 -7.14 -4.34
C SER A 208 19.10 -8.54 -3.80
N ARG A 209 20.10 -9.31 -3.38
CA ARG A 209 19.91 -10.71 -2.96
C ARG A 209 19.40 -10.86 -1.54
N ASP A 210 19.91 -10.05 -0.63
CA ASP A 210 19.61 -10.15 0.81
C ASP A 210 18.58 -9.11 1.29
N THR A 211 18.54 -7.92 0.68
CA THR A 211 17.62 -6.84 1.02
C THR A 211 16.86 -6.37 -0.22
N ARG A 212 15.75 -7.02 -0.53
CA ARG A 212 14.88 -6.61 -1.64
C ARG A 212 14.01 -5.45 -1.20
N LEU A 213 14.45 -4.22 -1.47
CA LEU A 213 13.60 -3.06 -1.28
C LEU A 213 12.46 -3.09 -2.30
N HIS A 214 11.24 -3.33 -1.84
CA HIS A 214 10.03 -3.27 -2.67
C HIS A 214 8.98 -2.29 -2.10
N ALA A 215 9.32 -1.54 -1.07
CA ALA A 215 8.46 -0.53 -0.48
C ALA A 215 8.26 0.65 -1.43
N LYS A 216 7.06 1.24 -1.40
CA LYS A 216 6.72 2.48 -2.08
C LYS A 216 5.93 3.30 -1.09
N ALA A 217 6.58 4.32 -0.57
CA ALA A 217 5.97 5.14 0.45
C ALA A 217 6.56 6.56 0.47
N TRP A 218 5.70 7.53 0.70
CA TRP A 218 6.03 8.95 0.86
C TRP A 218 5.70 9.39 2.26
N LEU A 219 6.54 10.20 2.86
CA LEU A 219 6.28 10.90 4.11
C LEU A 219 6.46 12.40 3.89
N PHE A 220 5.44 13.16 4.20
CA PHE A 220 5.41 14.60 4.12
C PHE A 220 5.40 15.17 5.54
N LYS A 221 6.50 15.76 5.93
CA LYS A 221 6.73 16.31 7.28
C LYS A 221 6.31 17.76 7.35
N ARG A 222 5.73 18.14 8.46
CA ARG A 222 5.31 19.53 8.75
C ARG A 222 5.68 19.93 10.15
N ASN A 223 6.29 21.10 10.30
CA ASN A 223 6.62 21.68 11.61
C ASN A 223 5.37 21.92 12.45
N SER A 224 4.21 22.04 11.82
CA SER A 224 2.90 22.11 12.47
C SER A 224 2.43 20.80 13.12
N GLY A 225 3.12 19.67 12.85
CA GLY A 225 2.75 18.33 13.35
C GLY A 225 1.67 17.62 12.55
N PHE A 226 1.16 18.20 11.45
CA PHE A 226 0.17 17.59 10.57
C PHE A 226 0.83 16.75 9.45
N ASP A 227 1.73 15.86 9.83
CA ASP A 227 2.41 14.96 8.90
C ASP A 227 1.44 13.98 8.24
N THR A 228 1.76 13.62 7.00
CA THR A 228 0.98 12.67 6.21
C THR A 228 1.90 11.67 5.51
N ALA A 229 1.42 10.46 5.33
CA ALA A 229 2.15 9.42 4.61
C ALA A 229 1.26 8.73 3.58
N TYR A 230 1.86 8.31 2.46
CA TYR A 230 1.23 7.47 1.46
C TYR A 230 2.00 6.18 1.35
N ILE A 231 1.33 5.05 1.58
CA ILE A 231 1.94 3.71 1.59
C ILE A 231 1.14 2.83 0.64
N GLY A 232 1.81 2.26 -0.37
CA GLY A 232 1.09 1.44 -1.34
C GLY A 232 1.96 0.82 -2.41
N SER A 233 1.40 0.72 -3.61
CA SER A 233 2.02 0.05 -4.76
C SER A 233 2.72 1.00 -5.73
N SER A 234 2.52 2.32 -5.63
CA SER A 234 2.98 3.31 -6.61
C SER A 234 4.48 3.60 -6.55
N ASN A 235 5.22 3.17 -7.54
CA ASN A 235 6.59 3.63 -7.77
C ASN A 235 6.62 5.06 -8.37
N LEU A 236 7.77 5.71 -8.37
CA LEU A 236 7.94 7.01 -9.01
C LEU A 236 8.07 6.82 -10.53
N SER A 237 6.93 6.61 -11.18
CA SER A 237 6.79 6.47 -12.63
C SER A 237 5.48 7.12 -13.10
N ASN A 238 5.41 7.51 -14.39
CA ASN A 238 4.20 8.12 -14.93
C ASN A 238 2.97 7.21 -14.79
N SER A 239 3.12 5.94 -15.15
CA SER A 239 2.03 4.97 -15.07
C SER A 239 1.50 4.79 -13.64
N ALA A 240 2.39 4.70 -12.64
CA ALA A 240 1.98 4.53 -11.26
C ALA A 240 1.34 5.79 -10.66
N LEU A 241 1.75 6.98 -11.12
CA LEU A 241 1.25 8.24 -10.58
C LEU A 241 -0.04 8.74 -11.23
N ILE A 242 -0.31 8.37 -12.50
CA ILE A 242 -1.42 8.93 -13.30
C ILE A 242 -2.42 7.86 -13.74
N ASP A 243 -1.95 6.84 -14.51
CA ASP A 243 -2.83 5.97 -15.30
C ASP A 243 -2.93 4.54 -14.75
N GLY A 244 -2.04 4.13 -13.87
CA GLY A 244 -1.97 2.76 -13.34
C GLY A 244 -3.06 2.49 -12.30
N VAL A 245 -3.55 1.25 -12.26
CA VAL A 245 -4.40 0.78 -11.16
C VAL A 245 -3.49 0.53 -9.96
N GLU A 246 -3.34 1.53 -9.13
CA GLU A 246 -2.48 1.52 -7.95
C GLU A 246 -3.30 1.80 -6.69
N TRP A 247 -2.96 1.13 -5.62
CA TRP A 247 -3.63 1.32 -4.34
C TRP A 247 -2.65 1.91 -3.34
N ASN A 248 -3.01 3.07 -2.80
CA ASN A 248 -2.22 3.77 -1.79
C ASN A 248 -3.11 4.17 -0.62
N VAL A 249 -2.70 3.80 0.58
CA VAL A 249 -3.32 4.27 1.81
C VAL A 249 -2.66 5.58 2.21
N ARG A 250 -3.45 6.62 2.38
CA ARG A 250 -3.04 7.86 3.03
C ARG A 250 -3.30 7.73 4.52
N ALA A 251 -2.26 7.91 5.30
CA ALA A 251 -2.27 7.98 6.75
C ALA A 251 -1.98 9.42 7.20
N SER A 252 -2.49 9.84 8.35
CA SER A 252 -2.19 11.15 8.93
C SER A 252 -1.75 11.04 10.39
N ARG A 253 -0.92 11.97 10.85
CA ARG A 253 -0.48 12.03 12.25
C ARG A 253 -1.66 12.17 13.22
N ALA A 254 -2.70 12.87 12.79
CA ALA A 254 -3.87 13.10 13.63
C ALA A 254 -4.76 11.87 13.80
N SER A 255 -4.93 11.04 12.75
CA SER A 255 -5.84 9.88 12.81
C SER A 255 -5.13 8.54 13.04
N THR A 256 -3.87 8.41 12.63
CA THR A 256 -3.08 7.16 12.70
C THR A 256 -1.63 7.45 13.10
N PRO A 257 -1.40 8.06 14.28
CA PRO A 257 -0.05 8.49 14.70
C PRO A 257 0.96 7.35 14.78
N GLU A 258 0.53 6.16 15.16
CA GLU A 258 1.37 4.97 15.26
C GLU A 258 1.89 4.49 13.89
N ILE A 259 1.12 4.66 12.82
CA ILE A 259 1.57 4.31 11.46
C ILE A 259 2.70 5.26 11.05
N LEU A 260 2.54 6.57 11.28
CA LEU A 260 3.57 7.55 10.96
C LEU A 260 4.82 7.38 11.81
N ALA A 261 4.68 7.15 13.10
CA ALA A 261 5.81 6.88 14.00
C ALA A 261 6.59 5.62 13.57
N LYS A 262 5.87 4.57 13.16
CA LYS A 262 6.50 3.36 12.62
C LYS A 262 7.21 3.63 11.30
N PHE A 263 6.61 4.40 10.40
CA PHE A 263 7.23 4.79 9.14
C PHE A 263 8.55 5.52 9.37
N GLU A 264 8.53 6.56 10.20
CA GLU A 264 9.71 7.36 10.54
C GLU A 264 10.83 6.50 11.12
N ALA A 265 10.51 5.66 12.11
CA ALA A 265 11.49 4.80 12.74
C ALA A 265 12.13 3.81 11.73
N VAL A 266 11.33 3.24 10.82
CA VAL A 266 11.83 2.33 9.78
C VAL A 266 12.63 3.09 8.73
N PHE A 267 12.17 4.27 8.28
CA PHE A 267 12.91 5.09 7.33
C PHE A 267 14.28 5.50 7.89
N GLU A 268 14.33 5.98 9.13
CA GLU A 268 15.60 6.33 9.79
C GLU A 268 16.52 5.10 9.97
N THR A 269 15.95 3.93 10.27
CA THR A 269 16.72 2.69 10.33
C THR A 269 17.38 2.40 8.98
N TYR A 270 16.63 2.46 7.86
CA TYR A 270 17.18 2.26 6.52
C TYR A 270 18.12 3.38 6.10
N TRP A 271 17.80 4.62 6.46
CA TRP A 271 18.65 5.77 6.18
C TRP A 271 20.04 5.62 6.81
N ASN A 272 20.13 5.05 8.01
CA ASN A 272 21.38 4.85 8.72
C ASN A 272 22.02 3.45 8.47
N ASP A 273 21.37 2.59 7.69
CA ASP A 273 21.91 1.26 7.37
C ASP A 273 23.02 1.37 6.31
N LYS A 274 24.14 0.69 6.57
CA LYS A 274 25.31 0.63 5.67
C LYS A 274 25.03 0.01 4.29
N HIS A 275 23.94 -0.75 4.14
CA HIS A 275 23.53 -1.33 2.85
C HIS A 275 23.01 -0.26 1.88
N TYR A 276 22.57 0.89 2.38
CA TYR A 276 22.14 2.04 1.57
C TYR A 276 23.24 3.09 1.57
N SER A 277 23.94 3.21 0.46
CA SER A 277 25.04 4.17 0.29
C SER A 277 24.54 5.48 -0.30
N ILE A 278 25.03 6.61 0.23
CA ILE A 278 24.77 7.91 -0.37
C ILE A 278 25.27 7.93 -1.81
N TYR A 279 24.46 8.39 -2.73
CA TYR A 279 24.78 8.48 -4.15
C TYR A 279 25.24 9.88 -4.53
N THR A 280 26.39 9.93 -5.18
CA THR A 280 26.93 11.15 -5.78
C THR A 280 27.18 10.89 -7.27
N PRO A 281 26.50 11.59 -8.21
CA PRO A 281 26.61 11.30 -9.65
C PRO A 281 28.05 11.20 -10.15
N GLN A 282 28.89 12.14 -9.78
CA GLN A 282 30.29 12.22 -10.25
C GLN A 282 31.16 11.06 -9.76
N ARG A 283 30.82 10.43 -8.63
CA ARG A 283 31.60 9.32 -8.05
C ARG A 283 30.97 7.96 -8.32
N ASP A 284 29.67 7.87 -8.26
CA ASP A 284 28.96 6.59 -8.15
C ASP A 284 28.21 6.18 -9.43
N HIS A 285 28.22 7.04 -10.48
CA HIS A 285 27.53 6.80 -11.75
C HIS A 285 27.86 5.42 -12.34
N ASP A 286 29.14 5.10 -12.51
CA ASP A 286 29.57 3.84 -13.13
C ASP A 286 29.24 2.63 -12.26
N ARG A 287 29.31 2.79 -10.94
CA ARG A 287 28.89 1.77 -9.97
C ARG A 287 27.40 1.48 -10.11
N LEU A 288 26.57 2.52 -10.18
CA LEU A 288 25.13 2.40 -10.34
C LEU A 288 24.78 1.80 -11.70
N ALA A 289 25.37 2.29 -12.78
CA ALA A 289 25.19 1.76 -14.14
C ALA A 289 25.55 0.28 -14.21
N GLY A 290 26.70 -0.10 -13.64
CA GLY A 290 27.15 -1.48 -13.59
C GLY A 290 26.23 -2.39 -12.76
N ALA A 291 25.71 -1.90 -11.63
CA ALA A 291 24.76 -2.64 -10.81
C ALA A 291 23.41 -2.84 -11.52
N LEU A 292 22.83 -1.79 -12.08
CA LEU A 292 21.60 -1.87 -12.87
C LEU A 292 21.76 -2.78 -14.09
N ALA A 293 22.91 -2.73 -14.78
CA ALA A 293 23.19 -3.62 -15.90
C ALA A 293 23.34 -5.08 -15.49
N ARG A 294 23.93 -5.38 -14.33
CA ARG A 294 23.99 -6.74 -13.77
C ARG A 294 22.59 -7.27 -13.42
N GLU A 295 21.77 -6.45 -12.78
CA GLU A 295 20.39 -6.83 -12.47
C GLU A 295 19.57 -7.07 -13.75
N ARG A 296 19.74 -6.23 -14.76
CA ARG A 296 19.12 -6.43 -16.09
C ARG A 296 19.64 -7.66 -16.81
N ARG A 297 20.94 -8.01 -16.68
CA ARG A 297 21.57 -9.20 -17.31
C ARG A 297 21.30 -10.47 -16.52
N GLY A 298 21.32 -10.40 -15.20
CA GLY A 298 20.82 -11.49 -14.36
C GLY A 298 19.32 -11.74 -14.55
N GLY A 299 18.60 -10.74 -15.11
CA GLY A 299 17.25 -10.81 -15.62
C GLY A 299 17.12 -10.96 -17.14
N ALA A 300 18.21 -10.96 -17.93
CA ALA A 300 18.13 -11.09 -19.40
C ALA A 300 18.23 -12.54 -19.88
N ASP A 301 18.76 -13.43 -19.05
CA ASP A 301 18.46 -14.88 -19.15
C ASP A 301 17.14 -15.25 -18.44
N SER A 302 16.54 -14.31 -17.76
CA SER A 302 15.18 -14.39 -17.27
C SER A 302 14.57 -13.01 -17.44
N SER A 303 13.50 -12.88 -18.20
CA SER A 303 12.50 -11.84 -18.03
C SER A 303 12.03 -11.94 -16.56
N ALA A 304 12.80 -11.38 -15.62
CA ALA A 304 12.45 -11.35 -14.21
C ALA A 304 11.22 -10.46 -14.06
N ILE A 305 10.10 -11.11 -14.09
CA ILE A 305 8.81 -10.55 -13.79
C ILE A 305 8.86 -10.23 -12.31
N GLU A 306 8.50 -9.01 -11.92
CA GLU A 306 8.13 -8.71 -10.56
C GLU A 306 7.15 -9.79 -10.09
N LEU A 307 7.61 -10.69 -9.24
CA LEU A 307 6.72 -11.56 -8.51
C LEU A 307 5.94 -10.61 -7.59
N SER A 308 4.63 -10.63 -7.69
CA SER A 308 3.74 -9.74 -6.91
C SER A 308 3.92 -9.92 -5.39
N GLY A 309 4.72 -10.89 -4.96
CA GLY A 309 4.91 -11.26 -3.55
C GLY A 309 3.68 -11.90 -2.92
N LEU A 310 2.55 -11.86 -3.62
CA LEU A 310 1.31 -12.50 -3.20
C LEU A 310 1.38 -14.01 -3.47
N GLU A 311 0.96 -14.79 -2.51
CA GLU A 311 0.77 -16.22 -2.74
C GLU A 311 -0.45 -16.43 -3.63
N VAL A 312 -0.22 -17.07 -4.77
CA VAL A 312 -1.31 -17.39 -5.71
C VAL A 312 -2.10 -18.57 -5.14
N HIS A 313 -3.28 -18.29 -4.62
CA HIS A 313 -4.23 -19.29 -4.16
C HIS A 313 -5.29 -19.56 -5.23
N PRO A 314 -5.66 -20.85 -5.46
CA PRO A 314 -6.72 -21.18 -6.39
C PRO A 314 -8.09 -20.71 -5.87
N TRP A 315 -8.90 -20.13 -6.73
CA TRP A 315 -10.31 -19.91 -6.46
C TRP A 315 -11.06 -21.24 -6.30
N PRO A 316 -12.22 -21.31 -5.61
CA PRO A 316 -12.95 -22.57 -5.40
C PRO A 316 -13.20 -23.38 -6.68
N TYR A 317 -13.56 -22.74 -7.79
CA TYR A 317 -13.75 -23.42 -9.08
C TYR A 317 -12.43 -23.91 -9.69
N GLN A 318 -11.31 -23.21 -9.48
CA GLN A 318 -9.98 -23.66 -9.92
C GLN A 318 -9.50 -24.83 -9.06
N LEU A 319 -9.81 -24.83 -7.76
CA LEU A 319 -9.52 -25.95 -6.87
C LEU A 319 -10.24 -27.22 -7.34
N ALA A 320 -11.52 -27.11 -7.69
CA ALA A 320 -12.28 -28.25 -8.25
C ALA A 320 -11.66 -28.79 -9.55
N MET A 321 -11.15 -27.93 -10.44
CA MET A 321 -10.42 -28.33 -11.64
C MET A 321 -9.13 -29.08 -11.30
N LEU A 322 -8.36 -28.58 -10.34
CA LEU A 322 -7.13 -29.21 -9.87
C LEU A 322 -7.37 -30.58 -9.23
N GLU A 323 -8.42 -30.70 -8.44
CA GLU A 323 -8.83 -31.98 -7.83
C GLU A 323 -9.27 -33.01 -8.88
N ALA A 324 -10.02 -32.57 -9.88
CA ALA A 324 -10.42 -33.44 -11.02
C ALA A 324 -9.19 -33.94 -11.78
N LEU A 325 -8.23 -33.08 -12.11
CA LEU A 325 -6.98 -33.47 -12.77
C LEU A 325 -6.17 -34.45 -11.93
N GLN A 326 -6.11 -34.24 -10.62
CA GLN A 326 -5.40 -35.15 -9.71
C GLN A 326 -6.10 -36.49 -9.59
N SER A 327 -7.43 -36.53 -9.51
CA SER A 327 -8.22 -37.76 -9.49
C SER A 327 -8.02 -38.58 -10.78
N GLU A 328 -8.03 -37.94 -11.95
CA GLU A 328 -7.77 -38.64 -13.22
C GLU A 328 -6.37 -39.29 -13.23
N ARG A 329 -5.35 -38.62 -12.69
CA ARG A 329 -3.99 -39.17 -12.63
C ARG A 329 -3.84 -40.27 -11.57
N SER A 330 -4.31 -40.03 -10.36
CA SER A 330 -4.04 -40.93 -9.23
C SER A 330 -4.98 -42.13 -9.21
N THR A 331 -6.28 -41.94 -9.50
CA THR A 331 -7.30 -42.97 -9.42
C THR A 331 -7.48 -43.70 -10.74
N HIS A 332 -7.58 -42.94 -11.82
CA HIS A 332 -7.87 -43.53 -13.15
C HIS A 332 -6.62 -43.77 -14.01
N ARG A 333 -5.43 -43.37 -13.55
CA ARG A 333 -4.12 -43.46 -14.25
C ARG A 333 -4.16 -42.85 -15.66
N ARG A 334 -4.97 -41.79 -15.82
CA ARG A 334 -5.11 -41.06 -17.09
C ARG A 334 -4.22 -39.81 -17.05
N HIS A 335 -3.22 -39.78 -17.91
CA HIS A 335 -2.23 -38.68 -17.97
C HIS A 335 -2.50 -37.71 -19.14
N ARG A 336 -3.56 -37.92 -19.92
CA ARG A 336 -3.99 -37.02 -21.00
C ARG A 336 -5.39 -36.52 -20.67
N ASN A 337 -5.50 -35.25 -20.41
CA ASN A 337 -6.73 -34.59 -19.97
C ASN A 337 -7.04 -33.39 -20.85
N LEU A 338 -8.31 -33.11 -21.06
CA LEU A 338 -8.79 -31.89 -21.71
C LEU A 338 -9.51 -31.01 -20.67
N LEU A 339 -8.96 -29.83 -20.41
CA LEU A 339 -9.56 -28.83 -19.53
C LEU A 339 -10.23 -27.74 -20.38
N ILE A 340 -11.54 -27.62 -20.29
CA ILE A 340 -12.31 -26.58 -21.00
C ILE A 340 -12.82 -25.59 -19.97
N ALA A 341 -12.42 -24.31 -20.12
CA ALA A 341 -12.85 -23.23 -19.25
C ALA A 341 -12.98 -21.93 -20.06
N ALA A 342 -13.88 -21.04 -19.64
CA ALA A 342 -14.13 -19.76 -20.29
C ALA A 342 -12.87 -18.86 -20.33
N THR A 343 -12.87 -17.88 -21.21
CA THR A 343 -11.81 -16.86 -21.24
C THR A 343 -11.84 -16.05 -19.94
N GLY A 344 -10.67 -15.70 -19.38
CA GLY A 344 -10.57 -14.94 -18.12
C GLY A 344 -10.64 -15.80 -16.84
N THR A 345 -10.93 -17.10 -16.89
CA THR A 345 -11.00 -17.97 -15.71
C THR A 345 -9.64 -18.39 -15.14
N GLY A 346 -8.54 -17.90 -15.70
CA GLY A 346 -7.20 -18.22 -15.20
C GLY A 346 -6.70 -19.62 -15.57
N LYS A 347 -7.02 -20.14 -16.78
CA LYS A 347 -6.53 -21.44 -17.27
C LYS A 347 -5.03 -21.65 -17.08
N THR A 348 -4.23 -20.63 -17.40
CA THR A 348 -2.78 -20.65 -17.23
C THR A 348 -2.37 -20.76 -15.76
N VAL A 349 -3.12 -20.11 -14.86
CA VAL A 349 -2.91 -20.20 -13.40
C VAL A 349 -3.20 -21.62 -12.92
N VAL A 350 -4.30 -22.24 -13.39
CA VAL A 350 -4.62 -23.65 -13.07
C VAL A 350 -3.50 -24.58 -13.52
N ALA A 351 -2.98 -24.40 -14.75
CA ALA A 351 -1.89 -25.21 -15.27
C ALA A 351 -0.59 -25.03 -14.46
N ALA A 352 -0.26 -23.81 -14.03
CA ALA A 352 0.90 -23.54 -13.20
C ALA A 352 0.76 -24.11 -11.77
N LEU A 353 -0.43 -24.01 -11.17
CA LEU A 353 -0.73 -24.62 -9.87
C LEU A 353 -0.70 -26.14 -9.92
N ASP A 354 -1.19 -26.74 -11.02
CA ASP A 354 -1.13 -28.17 -11.24
C ASP A 354 0.32 -28.66 -11.35
N TYR A 355 1.15 -27.93 -12.10
CA TYR A 355 2.58 -28.21 -12.19
C TYR A 355 3.28 -28.07 -10.83
N ARG A 356 2.96 -27.04 -10.05
CA ARG A 356 3.51 -26.87 -8.69
C ARG A 356 3.24 -28.10 -7.83
N ARG A 357 1.99 -28.57 -7.82
CA ARG A 357 1.63 -29.81 -7.10
C ARG A 357 2.42 -31.02 -7.56
N LEU A 358 2.59 -31.20 -8.88
CA LEU A 358 3.39 -32.30 -9.42
C LEU A 358 4.87 -32.19 -9.01
N ALA A 359 5.44 -31.00 -9.04
CA ALA A 359 6.84 -30.76 -8.69
C ALA A 359 7.13 -30.91 -7.18
N GLU A 360 6.12 -30.76 -6.31
CA GLU A 360 6.24 -31.01 -4.88
C GLU A 360 6.35 -32.50 -4.52
N PHE A 361 5.78 -33.38 -5.36
CA PHE A 361 5.78 -34.84 -5.14
C PHE A 361 6.94 -35.55 -5.83
N ASP A 362 7.63 -34.93 -6.78
CA ASP A 362 8.72 -35.52 -7.55
C ASP A 362 10.05 -34.80 -7.29
N ALA A 363 10.99 -35.49 -6.66
CA ALA A 363 12.33 -34.95 -6.39
C ALA A 363 13.08 -34.50 -7.66
N ASN A 364 12.73 -35.03 -8.84
CA ASN A 364 13.31 -34.70 -10.14
C ASN A 364 12.48 -33.69 -10.94
N LYS A 365 11.63 -32.90 -10.31
CA LYS A 365 10.78 -31.87 -10.95
C LYS A 365 10.49 -32.13 -12.44
N PRO A 366 9.30 -32.55 -12.83
CA PRO A 366 9.00 -32.93 -14.20
C PRO A 366 9.23 -31.78 -15.18
N SER A 367 9.74 -32.07 -16.37
CA SER A 367 9.88 -31.09 -17.44
C SER A 367 8.50 -30.69 -17.97
N ILE A 368 8.34 -29.38 -18.30
CA ILE A 368 7.11 -28.86 -18.89
C ILE A 368 7.37 -28.24 -20.25
N LEU A 369 6.49 -28.52 -21.21
CA LEU A 369 6.41 -27.85 -22.51
C LEU A 369 5.07 -27.15 -22.63
N PHE A 370 5.09 -25.81 -22.68
CA PHE A 370 3.92 -24.98 -22.92
C PHE A 370 3.90 -24.50 -24.38
N VAL A 371 2.85 -24.82 -25.11
CA VAL A 371 2.72 -24.47 -26.53
C VAL A 371 1.54 -23.55 -26.76
N ALA A 372 1.79 -22.41 -27.42
CA ALA A 372 0.75 -21.47 -27.81
C ALA A 372 1.05 -20.85 -29.19
N HIS A 373 0.01 -20.42 -29.89
CA HIS A 373 0.11 -19.86 -31.24
C HIS A 373 0.51 -18.39 -31.28
N GLN A 374 0.49 -17.69 -30.16
CA GLN A 374 0.84 -16.26 -30.04
C GLN A 374 1.97 -16.06 -29.04
N ARG A 375 2.95 -15.24 -29.41
CA ARG A 375 4.10 -14.90 -28.57
C ARG A 375 3.69 -14.26 -27.23
N GLU A 376 2.63 -13.47 -27.23
CA GLU A 376 2.13 -12.83 -26.01
C GLU A 376 1.59 -13.84 -24.99
N LEU A 377 0.94 -14.92 -25.46
CA LEU A 377 0.49 -16.01 -24.60
C LEU A 377 1.66 -16.78 -23.99
N LEU A 378 2.78 -16.92 -24.72
CA LEU A 378 4.00 -17.54 -24.18
C LEU A 378 4.60 -16.66 -23.06
N ARG A 379 4.69 -15.35 -23.27
CA ARG A 379 5.17 -14.41 -22.27
C ARG A 379 4.29 -14.41 -21.02
N GLN A 380 2.97 -14.37 -21.20
CA GLN A 380 2.02 -14.44 -20.12
C GLN A 380 2.14 -15.77 -19.35
N ALA A 381 2.31 -16.90 -20.05
CA ALA A 381 2.48 -18.20 -19.42
C ALA A 381 3.74 -18.24 -18.56
N VAL A 382 4.90 -17.88 -19.11
CA VAL A 382 6.16 -17.84 -18.35
C VAL A 382 6.02 -16.97 -17.11
N ARG A 383 5.40 -15.80 -17.24
CA ARG A 383 5.11 -14.92 -16.11
C ARG A 383 4.28 -15.61 -15.03
N THR A 384 3.17 -16.24 -15.43
CA THR A 384 2.28 -16.92 -14.49
C THR A 384 2.98 -18.08 -13.78
N TYR A 385 3.76 -18.89 -14.52
CA TYR A 385 4.52 -19.98 -13.91
C TYR A 385 5.55 -19.48 -12.91
N ARG A 386 6.28 -18.43 -13.21
CA ARG A 386 7.24 -17.79 -12.30
C ARG A 386 6.59 -17.27 -11.02
N GLU A 387 5.43 -16.64 -11.14
CA GLU A 387 4.67 -16.16 -9.97
C GLU A 387 4.16 -17.31 -9.11
N VAL A 388 3.56 -18.32 -9.71
CA VAL A 388 2.99 -19.47 -8.99
C VAL A 388 4.07 -20.31 -8.32
N LEU A 389 5.21 -20.52 -9.00
CA LEU A 389 6.34 -21.30 -8.48
C LEU A 389 7.26 -20.52 -7.56
N ARG A 390 7.11 -19.19 -7.50
CA ARG A 390 8.02 -18.27 -6.83
C ARG A 390 9.48 -18.43 -7.28
N ASP A 391 9.64 -18.75 -8.56
CA ASP A 391 10.92 -18.95 -9.21
C ASP A 391 11.06 -17.96 -10.39
N PRO A 392 11.79 -16.84 -10.21
CA PRO A 392 11.88 -15.78 -11.20
C PRO A 392 12.67 -16.19 -12.47
N ILE A 393 13.39 -17.31 -12.41
CA ILE A 393 14.19 -17.81 -13.54
C ILE A 393 13.54 -19.03 -14.21
N PHE A 394 12.36 -19.48 -13.76
CA PHE A 394 11.71 -20.65 -14.31
C PHE A 394 11.31 -20.46 -15.77
N GLY A 395 11.69 -21.43 -16.62
CA GLY A 395 11.26 -21.56 -18.01
C GLY A 395 11.88 -20.52 -18.97
N GLU A 396 12.04 -20.94 -20.21
CA GLU A 396 12.57 -20.14 -21.32
C GLU A 396 11.54 -20.08 -22.45
N ILE A 397 11.61 -19.01 -23.27
CA ILE A 397 10.72 -18.84 -24.43
C ILE A 397 11.49 -19.17 -25.69
N PHE A 398 10.95 -20.14 -26.45
CA PHE A 398 11.38 -20.43 -27.81
C PHE A 398 10.35 -19.89 -28.81
N ASP A 399 10.68 -18.82 -29.52
CA ASP A 399 9.74 -18.12 -30.43
C ASP A 399 10.29 -17.86 -31.85
N GLY A 400 11.33 -18.59 -32.23
CA GLY A 400 11.98 -18.43 -33.54
C GLY A 400 12.98 -17.29 -33.62
N THR A 401 12.90 -16.29 -32.74
CA THR A 401 13.88 -15.19 -32.60
C THR A 401 14.86 -15.46 -31.46
N ASN A 402 14.36 -16.02 -30.38
CA ASN A 402 15.16 -16.47 -29.24
C ASN A 402 15.29 -18.00 -29.34
N LYS A 403 16.53 -18.47 -29.48
CA LYS A 403 16.86 -19.89 -29.38
C LYS A 403 17.55 -20.10 -28.03
N PRO A 404 17.09 -21.03 -27.17
CA PRO A 404 17.76 -21.38 -25.92
C PRO A 404 19.15 -21.95 -26.17
#